data_023fc1e47d5fc385d9758a9382675993
#
_entry.id   023fc1e47d5fc385d9758a9382675993
#
_cell.length_a   1.000
_cell.length_b   1.000
_cell.length_c   1.000
_cell.angle_alpha   90.00
_cell.angle_beta   90.00
_cell.angle_gamma   90.00
#
_symmetry.space_group_name_H-M   'P 1'
#
loop_
_entity.id
_entity.type
_entity.pdbx_description
1 polymer ?
#
loop_
_entity_poly.entity_id
_entity_poly.type
_entity_poly.pdbx_seq_one_letter_code
_entity_poly.pdbx_strand_id
1 'polypeptide(L)'
;YVFAKNANVKMPKRYLACQEGLYTNKNNDVVNFDEAVAYISDLGDCFAKPSIGTDSGNGCGVYCLVGGIDKLSGKTCREVLSGLGENFVLQERIKCHESIRKIYAGSVNTFRIMTYRWHDSIVSAPVIMRIGRGGTSWTMPTQVECL
;
A
#
# COMPACT_ATOMS: atom_id res chain seq x y z
N TYR A 1 3.19 6.01 -11.87
CA TYR A 1 1.85 5.55 -12.32
C TYR A 1 1.65 5.68 -13.84
N VAL A 2 2.06 6.79 -14.45
CA VAL A 2 1.91 7.02 -15.91
C VAL A 2 2.61 5.92 -16.72
N PHE A 3 3.85 5.60 -16.40
CA PHE A 3 4.61 4.55 -17.09
C PHE A 3 3.97 3.16 -16.95
N ALA A 4 3.52 2.80 -15.77
CA ALA A 4 2.88 1.51 -15.54
C ALA A 4 1.55 1.38 -16.30
N LYS A 5 0.76 2.45 -16.37
CA LYS A 5 -0.48 2.49 -17.14
C LYS A 5 -0.23 2.30 -18.64
N ASN A 6 0.76 2.99 -19.17
CA ASN A 6 1.13 2.88 -20.59
C ASN A 6 1.72 1.51 -20.95
N ALA A 7 2.41 0.86 -20.00
CA ALA A 7 2.98 -0.47 -20.18
C ALA A 7 1.98 -1.61 -19.84
N ASN A 8 0.71 -1.29 -19.57
CA ASN A 8 -0.32 -2.26 -19.15
C ASN A 8 0.08 -3.10 -17.93
N VAL A 9 0.84 -2.51 -17.01
CA VAL A 9 1.27 -3.16 -15.76
C VAL A 9 0.20 -2.94 -14.69
N LYS A 10 -0.31 -4.02 -14.11
CA LYS A 10 -1.24 -3.94 -12.98
C LYS A 10 -0.53 -3.37 -11.75
N MET A 11 -1.06 -2.29 -11.22
CA MET A 11 -0.59 -1.66 -9.97
C MET A 11 -1.76 -1.49 -9.01
N PRO A 12 -1.49 -1.50 -7.68
CA PRO A 12 -2.51 -1.17 -6.71
C PRO A 12 -3.11 0.20 -7.00
N LYS A 13 -4.42 0.33 -6.87
CA LYS A 13 -5.10 1.63 -7.04
C LYS A 13 -4.64 2.57 -5.93
N ARG A 14 -4.18 3.76 -6.30
CA ARG A 14 -3.93 4.84 -5.34
C ARG A 14 -5.26 5.49 -5.01
N TYR A 15 -5.57 5.62 -3.73
CA TYR A 15 -6.75 6.31 -3.24
C TYR A 15 -6.43 7.76 -2.90
N LEU A 16 -5.43 7.96 -2.04
CA LEU A 16 -5.00 9.27 -1.58
C LEU A 16 -3.47 9.31 -1.52
N ALA A 17 -2.88 10.47 -1.75
CA ALA A 17 -1.49 10.72 -1.44
C ALA A 17 -1.38 12.05 -0.68
N CYS A 18 -0.39 12.13 0.19
CA CYS A 18 0.02 13.36 0.83
C CYS A 18 1.50 13.58 0.53
N GLN A 19 1.85 14.78 0.10
CA GLN A 19 3.23 15.19 -0.13
C GLN A 19 3.41 16.58 0.46
N GLU A 20 4.27 16.68 1.46
CA GLU A 20 4.53 17.93 2.19
C GLU A 20 3.23 18.60 2.70
N GLY A 21 2.29 17.76 3.20
CA GLY A 21 1.00 18.23 3.68
C GLY A 21 -0.06 18.51 2.60
N LEU A 22 0.29 18.43 1.31
CA LEU A 22 -0.65 18.59 0.20
C LEU A 22 -1.31 17.26 -0.14
N TYR A 23 -2.63 17.19 0.04
CA TYR A 23 -3.41 15.98 -0.25
C TYR A 23 -3.88 15.96 -1.70
N THR A 24 -3.78 14.79 -2.34
CA THR A 24 -4.31 14.55 -3.69
C THR A 24 -5.11 13.26 -3.72
N ASN A 25 -6.30 13.29 -4.33
CA ASN A 25 -7.18 12.14 -4.49
C ASN A 25 -6.71 11.22 -5.65
N LYS A 26 -7.50 10.18 -5.94
CA LYS A 26 -7.21 9.21 -7.02
C LYS A 26 -7.11 9.83 -8.42
N ASN A 27 -7.75 10.98 -8.65
CA ASN A 27 -7.76 11.69 -9.92
C ASN A 27 -6.62 12.71 -10.04
N ASN A 28 -5.81 12.91 -8.99
CA ASN A 28 -4.81 13.96 -8.76
C ASN A 28 -5.40 15.35 -8.47
N ASP A 29 -6.68 15.45 -8.10
CA ASP A 29 -7.24 16.71 -7.64
C ASP A 29 -6.71 16.99 -6.24
N VAL A 30 -6.35 18.25 -6.01
CA VAL A 30 -5.95 18.72 -4.68
C VAL A 30 -7.18 18.82 -3.80
N VAL A 31 -7.09 18.28 -2.61
CA VAL A 31 -8.17 18.31 -1.60
C VAL A 31 -7.62 18.81 -0.27
N ASN A 32 -8.46 19.45 0.52
CA ASN A 32 -8.10 19.83 1.88
C ASN A 32 -8.17 18.64 2.84
N PHE A 33 -7.75 18.83 4.09
CA PHE A 33 -7.70 17.76 5.07
C PHE A 33 -9.09 17.17 5.38
N ASP A 34 -10.12 18.00 5.51
CA ASP A 34 -11.48 17.54 5.83
C ASP A 34 -12.10 16.78 4.65
N GLU A 35 -11.86 17.22 3.43
CA GLU A 35 -12.22 16.51 2.20
C GLU A 35 -11.48 15.17 2.09
N ALA A 36 -10.20 15.12 2.44
CA ALA A 36 -9.43 13.89 2.46
C ALA A 36 -9.99 12.90 3.50
N VAL A 37 -10.35 13.36 4.70
CA VAL A 37 -11.00 12.54 5.74
C VAL A 37 -12.32 11.98 5.23
N ALA A 38 -13.18 12.80 4.65
CA ALA A 38 -14.45 12.37 4.08
C ALA A 38 -14.26 11.36 2.94
N TYR A 39 -13.27 11.62 2.09
CA TYR A 39 -12.96 10.76 0.93
C TYR A 39 -12.56 9.34 1.32
N ILE A 40 -11.85 9.18 2.44
CA ILE A 40 -11.37 7.85 2.89
C ILE A 40 -12.36 7.11 3.79
N SER A 41 -13.48 7.72 4.18
CA SER A 41 -14.38 7.22 5.25
C SER A 41 -14.94 5.81 5.02
N ASP A 42 -15.04 5.38 3.75
CA ASP A 42 -15.61 4.07 3.35
C ASP A 42 -14.77 3.36 2.28
N LEU A 43 -13.44 3.47 2.34
CA LEU A 43 -12.55 2.79 1.40
C LEU A 43 -12.48 1.27 1.60
N GLY A 44 -12.89 0.77 2.75
CA GLY A 44 -12.70 -0.62 3.13
C GLY A 44 -11.22 -0.95 3.36
N ASP A 45 -10.79 -2.14 2.90
CA ASP A 45 -9.41 -2.60 3.02
C ASP A 45 -8.44 -1.71 2.24
N CYS A 46 -7.50 -1.09 2.93
CA CYS A 46 -6.47 -0.27 2.32
C CYS A 46 -5.11 -0.40 3.02
N PHE A 47 -4.10 0.12 2.37
CA PHE A 47 -2.71 0.07 2.81
C PHE A 47 -2.06 1.43 2.68
N ALA A 48 -1.48 1.91 3.76
CA ALA A 48 -0.68 3.14 3.75
C ALA A 48 0.80 2.83 3.84
N LYS A 49 1.58 3.63 3.16
CA LYS A 49 3.04 3.61 3.24
C LYS A 49 3.60 5.02 3.14
N PRO A 50 4.69 5.33 3.85
CA PRO A 50 5.44 6.55 3.61
C PRO A 50 5.91 6.63 2.14
N SER A 51 5.96 7.84 1.58
CA SER A 51 6.45 8.09 0.22
C SER A 51 7.93 8.44 0.17
N ILE A 52 8.49 8.88 1.30
CA ILE A 52 9.90 9.26 1.46
C ILE A 52 10.45 8.81 2.82
N GLY A 53 11.77 8.75 2.94
CA GLY A 53 12.48 8.68 4.24
C GLY A 53 12.42 7.36 4.97
N THR A 54 11.87 6.30 4.38
CA THR A 54 11.79 4.99 5.03
C THR A 54 12.23 3.86 4.10
N ASP A 55 12.89 2.89 4.69
CA ASP A 55 13.18 1.61 4.06
C ASP A 55 12.47 0.48 4.79
N SER A 56 12.51 -0.66 4.16
CA SER A 56 12.19 -1.90 4.86
C SER A 56 10.77 -1.98 5.46
N GLY A 57 9.76 -1.17 5.01
CA GLY A 57 8.35 -1.20 5.44
C GLY A 57 8.06 -0.46 6.74
N ASN A 58 9.03 0.26 7.30
CA ASN A 58 8.81 1.15 8.43
C ASN A 58 7.72 2.18 8.10
N GLY A 59 6.80 2.41 9.04
CA GLY A 59 5.69 3.36 8.84
C GLY A 59 4.57 2.86 7.92
N CYS A 60 4.63 1.61 7.43
CA CYS A 60 3.54 1.02 6.68
C CYS A 60 2.42 0.53 7.60
N GLY A 61 1.16 0.65 7.14
CA GLY A 61 -0.01 0.20 7.89
C GLY A 61 -1.10 -0.37 7.01
N VAL A 62 -1.88 -1.30 7.59
CA VAL A 62 -3.11 -1.83 7.01
C VAL A 62 -4.28 -1.22 7.77
N TYR A 63 -5.30 -0.83 7.06
CA TYR A 63 -6.51 -0.21 7.60
C TYR A 63 -7.75 -0.83 6.97
N CYS A 64 -8.86 -0.83 7.71
CA CYS A 64 -10.19 -1.18 7.25
C CYS A 64 -11.13 -0.02 7.58
N LEU A 65 -11.28 0.91 6.63
CA LEU A 65 -11.98 2.17 6.82
C LEU A 65 -13.45 2.03 6.42
N VAL A 66 -14.34 2.02 7.41
CA VAL A 66 -15.79 1.87 7.21
C VAL A 66 -16.53 2.78 8.19
N GLY A 67 -17.44 3.63 7.67
CA GLY A 67 -18.23 4.56 8.46
C GLY A 67 -17.36 5.57 9.22
N GLY A 68 -16.26 6.03 8.62
CA GLY A 68 -15.34 7.00 9.21
C GLY A 68 -14.42 6.46 10.30
N ILE A 69 -14.39 5.14 10.53
CA ILE A 69 -13.60 4.47 11.57
C ILE A 69 -12.77 3.35 10.95
N ASP A 70 -11.51 3.24 11.38
CA ASP A 70 -10.70 2.06 11.11
C ASP A 70 -11.13 0.90 12.02
N LYS A 71 -11.72 -0.14 11.45
CA LYS A 71 -12.21 -1.32 12.19
C LYS A 71 -11.10 -2.14 12.85
N LEU A 72 -9.84 -1.96 12.44
CA LEU A 72 -8.70 -2.68 13.02
C LEU A 72 -8.20 -2.04 14.31
N SER A 73 -8.16 -0.71 14.36
CA SER A 73 -7.61 0.02 15.50
C SER A 73 -8.66 0.77 16.33
N GLY A 74 -9.88 0.94 15.80
CA GLY A 74 -10.94 1.77 16.40
C GLY A 74 -10.72 3.27 16.23
N LYS A 75 -9.65 3.71 15.56
CA LYS A 75 -9.35 5.12 15.32
C LYS A 75 -10.29 5.70 14.26
N THR A 76 -10.62 6.97 14.41
CA THR A 76 -11.32 7.71 13.37
C THR A 76 -10.42 7.91 12.14
N CYS A 77 -11.01 8.10 10.96
CA CYS A 77 -10.24 8.42 9.74
C CYS A 77 -9.37 9.67 9.90
N ARG A 78 -9.82 10.64 10.71
CA ARG A 78 -9.05 11.84 11.06
C ARG A 78 -7.77 11.49 11.83
N GLU A 79 -7.88 10.66 12.86
CA GLU A 79 -6.71 10.19 13.64
C GLU A 79 -5.77 9.33 12.80
N VAL A 80 -6.32 8.50 11.90
CA VAL A 80 -5.51 7.71 10.96
C VAL A 80 -4.70 8.64 10.07
N LEU A 81 -5.32 9.61 9.38
CA LEU A 81 -4.62 10.54 8.49
C LEU A 81 -3.58 11.38 9.23
N SER A 82 -3.95 11.91 10.41
CA SER A 82 -3.01 12.69 11.24
C SER A 82 -1.78 11.85 11.65
N GLY A 83 -1.98 10.56 11.91
CA GLY A 83 -0.91 9.64 12.29
C GLY A 83 0.02 9.21 11.15
N LEU A 84 -0.41 9.37 9.88
CA LEU A 84 0.41 9.03 8.71
C LEU A 84 1.47 10.10 8.38
N GLY A 85 1.34 11.30 8.95
CA GLY A 85 2.25 12.42 8.69
C GLY A 85 2.01 13.10 7.34
N GLU A 86 3.05 13.78 6.84
CA GLU A 86 2.95 14.68 5.68
C GLU A 86 3.36 14.04 4.35
N ASN A 87 3.91 12.82 4.38
CA ASN A 87 4.46 12.16 3.20
C ASN A 87 4.06 10.70 3.15
N PHE A 88 2.91 10.39 2.54
CA PHE A 88 2.42 9.02 2.44
C PHE A 88 1.59 8.78 1.18
N VAL A 89 1.38 7.51 0.89
CA VAL A 89 0.42 7.03 -0.12
C VAL A 89 -0.53 6.03 0.53
N LEU A 90 -1.83 6.27 0.40
CA LEU A 90 -2.89 5.34 0.73
C LEU A 90 -3.37 4.66 -0.54
N GLN A 91 -3.31 3.35 -0.59
CA GLN A 91 -3.57 2.57 -1.79
C GLN A 91 -4.37 1.29 -1.48
N GLU A 92 -4.84 0.64 -2.54
CA GLU A 92 -5.44 -0.68 -2.47
C GLU A 92 -4.52 -1.67 -1.75
N ARG A 93 -5.09 -2.45 -0.85
CA ARG A 93 -4.38 -3.54 -0.19
C ARG A 93 -4.18 -4.69 -1.16
N ILE A 94 -2.93 -5.08 -1.39
CA ILE A 94 -2.59 -6.25 -2.19
C ILE A 94 -2.88 -7.51 -1.36
N LYS A 95 -3.61 -8.46 -1.94
CA LYS A 95 -3.82 -9.80 -1.38
C LYS A 95 -2.87 -10.77 -2.08
N CYS A 96 -2.24 -11.66 -1.29
CA CYS A 96 -1.39 -12.70 -1.83
C CYS A 96 -2.24 -13.75 -2.55
N HIS A 97 -1.80 -14.20 -3.72
CA HIS A 97 -2.48 -15.31 -4.42
C HIS A 97 -2.50 -16.55 -3.54
N GLU A 98 -3.59 -17.30 -3.57
CA GLU A 98 -3.84 -18.44 -2.67
C GLU A 98 -2.72 -19.47 -2.70
N SER A 99 -2.23 -19.84 -3.88
CA SER A 99 -1.14 -20.81 -4.04
C SER A 99 0.14 -20.37 -3.33
N ILE A 100 0.43 -19.06 -3.35
CA ILE A 100 1.62 -18.47 -2.73
C ILE A 100 1.41 -18.27 -1.24
N ARG A 101 0.17 -17.96 -0.82
CA ARG A 101 -0.21 -17.83 0.59
C ARG A 101 -0.04 -19.13 1.37
N LYS A 102 -0.16 -20.30 0.71
CA LYS A 102 0.09 -21.61 1.32
C LYS A 102 1.53 -21.77 1.84
N ILE A 103 2.49 -21.05 1.29
CA ILE A 103 3.89 -21.09 1.75
C ILE A 103 4.05 -20.36 3.08
N TYR A 104 3.45 -19.16 3.18
CA TYR A 104 3.39 -18.38 4.41
C TYR A 104 2.20 -17.43 4.37
N ALA A 105 1.28 -17.59 5.29
CA ALA A 105 0.03 -16.81 5.31
C ALA A 105 0.16 -15.48 6.09
N GLY A 106 1.22 -15.30 6.88
CA GLY A 106 1.39 -14.14 7.76
C GLY A 106 1.81 -12.84 7.06
N SER A 107 2.15 -12.89 5.76
CA SER A 107 2.53 -11.70 4.98
C SER A 107 2.26 -11.87 3.50
N VAL A 108 2.32 -10.76 2.76
CA VAL A 108 2.35 -10.80 1.29
C VAL A 108 3.72 -11.29 0.83
N ASN A 109 3.78 -12.52 0.32
CA ASN A 109 4.99 -13.05 -0.29
C ASN A 109 5.19 -12.40 -1.67
N THR A 110 6.40 -11.97 -1.95
CA THR A 110 6.70 -11.19 -3.16
C THR A 110 7.82 -11.81 -3.98
N PHE A 111 7.78 -11.59 -5.29
CA PHE A 111 8.87 -11.93 -6.19
C PHE A 111 9.66 -10.67 -6.53
N ARG A 112 10.97 -10.73 -6.38
CA ARG A 112 11.88 -9.70 -6.84
C ARG A 112 12.49 -10.15 -8.17
N ILE A 113 12.19 -9.40 -9.21
CA ILE A 113 12.70 -9.61 -10.55
C ILE A 113 13.56 -8.39 -10.87
N MET A 114 14.87 -8.60 -11.00
CA MET A 114 15.79 -7.57 -11.45
C MET A 114 15.98 -7.70 -12.95
N THR A 115 15.83 -6.60 -13.66
CA THR A 115 16.07 -6.53 -15.09
C THR A 115 17.20 -5.55 -15.37
N TYR A 116 18.01 -5.84 -16.39
CA TYR A 116 19.07 -4.97 -16.85
C TYR A 116 19.12 -4.95 -18.37
N ARG A 117 19.58 -3.85 -18.92
CA ARG A 117 19.80 -3.74 -20.36
C ARG A 117 21.19 -4.25 -20.68
N TRP A 118 21.25 -5.21 -21.61
CA TRP A 118 22.49 -5.74 -22.15
C TRP A 118 22.44 -5.59 -23.68
N HIS A 119 23.29 -4.72 -24.22
CA HIS A 119 23.19 -4.27 -25.61
C HIS A 119 21.77 -3.77 -25.93
N ASP A 120 21.10 -4.35 -26.92
CA ASP A 120 19.74 -3.99 -27.33
C ASP A 120 18.65 -4.87 -26.72
N SER A 121 19.01 -5.72 -25.77
CA SER A 121 18.09 -6.64 -25.11
C SER A 121 17.90 -6.31 -23.64
N ILE A 122 16.69 -6.56 -23.12
CA ILE A 122 16.41 -6.55 -21.69
C ILE A 122 16.49 -7.99 -21.19
N VAL A 123 17.35 -8.21 -20.23
CA VAL A 123 17.61 -9.52 -19.61
C VAL A 123 17.16 -9.49 -18.17
N SER A 124 16.60 -10.59 -17.67
CA SER A 124 16.26 -10.73 -16.25
C SER A 124 17.30 -11.58 -15.53
N ALA A 125 17.68 -11.15 -14.33
CA ALA A 125 18.38 -11.98 -13.38
C ALA A 125 17.44 -13.08 -12.83
N PRO A 126 17.97 -14.13 -12.16
CA PRO A 126 17.14 -15.12 -11.50
C PRO A 126 16.14 -14.47 -10.53
N VAL A 127 14.91 -14.98 -10.54
CA VAL A 127 13.83 -14.47 -9.69
C VAL A 127 14.06 -14.90 -8.25
N ILE A 128 13.99 -13.96 -7.32
CA ILE A 128 14.09 -14.21 -5.89
C ILE A 128 12.71 -14.08 -5.25
N MET A 129 12.24 -15.14 -4.60
CA MET A 129 11.05 -15.08 -3.78
C MET A 129 11.39 -14.58 -2.39
N ARG A 130 10.68 -13.57 -1.91
CA ARG A 130 10.76 -13.08 -0.53
C ARG A 130 9.54 -13.58 0.23
N ILE A 131 9.81 -14.37 1.26
CA ILE A 131 8.78 -14.95 2.13
C ILE A 131 8.86 -14.23 3.48
N GLY A 132 7.71 -13.83 4.03
CA GLY A 132 7.66 -13.26 5.36
C GLY A 132 8.11 -14.28 6.40
N ARG A 133 8.69 -13.79 7.50
CA ARG A 133 9.10 -14.59 8.65
C ARG A 133 8.39 -14.10 9.90
N GLY A 134 7.87 -15.03 10.71
CA GLY A 134 7.15 -14.67 11.93
C GLY A 134 7.95 -13.76 12.85
N GLY A 135 7.28 -12.77 13.46
CA GLY A 135 7.84 -11.90 14.48
C GLY A 135 8.54 -10.63 14.00
N THR A 136 8.56 -10.32 12.71
CA THR A 136 9.05 -9.03 12.23
C THR A 136 7.90 -8.05 12.02
N SER A 137 8.13 -6.77 12.30
CA SER A 137 7.17 -5.66 12.15
C SER A 137 6.61 -5.44 10.72
N TRP A 138 7.06 -6.23 9.76
CA TRP A 138 6.66 -6.26 8.35
C TRP A 138 5.62 -7.33 8.00
N THR A 139 5.35 -8.25 8.93
CA THR A 139 4.29 -9.24 8.78
C THR A 139 2.97 -8.53 8.99
N MET A 140 2.42 -8.00 7.90
CA MET A 140 1.07 -7.51 7.92
C MET A 140 0.14 -8.68 8.21
N PRO A 141 -0.79 -8.54 9.19
CA PRO A 141 -1.82 -9.55 9.38
C PRO A 141 -2.56 -9.74 8.07
N THR A 142 -2.54 -10.95 7.52
CA THR A 142 -3.19 -11.28 6.25
C THR A 142 -4.68 -11.56 6.41
N GLN A 143 -5.20 -11.52 7.63
CA GLN A 143 -6.56 -11.96 7.93
C GLN A 143 -7.28 -10.97 8.83
N VAL A 144 -7.71 -9.85 8.26
CA VAL A 144 -8.89 -9.15 8.71
C VAL A 144 -9.64 -8.77 7.45
N GLU A 145 -10.75 -9.46 7.19
CA GLU A 145 -11.70 -9.06 6.16
C GLU A 145 -12.61 -8.00 6.77
N CYS A 146 -12.86 -6.93 6.04
CA CYS A 146 -13.94 -6.03 6.36
C CYS A 146 -15.26 -6.78 6.12
N LEU A 147 -16.00 -7.04 7.18
CA LEU A 147 -17.37 -7.56 7.16
C LEU A 147 -18.34 -6.42 6.86
#